data_cb61ebedc40724ff09c94ed258cbebff
#
_entry.id   cb61ebedc40724ff09c94ed258cbebff
#
_cell.length_a   1.000
_cell.length_b   1.000
_cell.length_c   1.000
_cell.angle_alpha   90.00
_cell.angle_beta   90.00
_cell.angle_gamma   90.00
#
_symmetry.space_group_name_H-M   'P 1'
#
loop_
_entity.id
_entity.type
_entity.pdbx_description
1 polymer ?
#
loop_
_entity_poly.entity_id
_entity_poly.type
_entity_poly.pdbx_seq_one_letter_code
_entity_poly.pdbx_strand_id
1 'polypeptide(L)'
;MGGVAKYHSAEKYVFLLLLFTAAVIPVNQVFTLLMVAVTFFAGMAVAVKYRKLKRVPVLPRVQQGLLYLLLAITWYSLRFSADSAVSAYNFGYVVGQYVLLVWLVLRCGGDGKLDFDWQKPREWPRPLQILAVLLLAGLANGLLGIYQHFTGVVPTDPWVDPSQFPELKTRVVGTLINPNIFAGYLVLLLSIAVPFIKITTGRIRIFLMVLAAVLGMSLVYTFSRGNWVACACAMIFYFLFFWRKWLIPLAVCAAGGVYFMHGAVWHRLMSIFGTQDTSVALRFAYLKSTLFIIEEHPYGVGWYGFQYIYPEYDFYLNNPNVIMYHCHNLMLNILAELGWHGLVVFVLVLAVFAWHAFKLAAKGVRPWLRAVGQGYLAALVGILAGGLTDHVYFNMDMGLLFWCVSMVMMQCSLLNRLSRSGRQKIALHTGADTLQ
;
A
#
# COMPACT_ATOMS: atom_id res chain seq x y z
N MET A 1 11.19 -8.40 -39.60
CA MET A 1 10.66 -7.18 -38.92
C MET A 1 9.24 -7.33 -38.37
N GLY A 2 8.29 -8.02 -39.04
CA GLY A 2 6.89 -8.13 -38.59
C GLY A 2 6.65 -8.83 -37.22
N GLY A 3 7.47 -9.78 -36.80
CA GLY A 3 7.31 -10.48 -35.52
C GLY A 3 7.61 -9.62 -34.28
N VAL A 4 8.61 -8.72 -34.37
CA VAL A 4 8.97 -7.81 -33.26
C VAL A 4 7.89 -6.73 -33.07
N ALA A 5 7.35 -6.18 -34.14
CA ALA A 5 6.27 -5.19 -34.08
C ALA A 5 4.99 -5.81 -33.46
N LYS A 6 4.63 -7.03 -33.86
CA LYS A 6 3.48 -7.77 -33.28
C LYS A 6 3.69 -8.09 -31.79
N TYR A 7 4.92 -8.44 -31.39
CA TYR A 7 5.26 -8.63 -29.98
C TYR A 7 5.06 -7.34 -29.16
N HIS A 8 5.62 -6.22 -29.60
CA HIS A 8 5.48 -4.94 -28.90
C HIS A 8 4.02 -4.49 -28.80
N SER A 9 3.23 -4.70 -29.86
CA SER A 9 1.79 -4.43 -29.82
C SER A 9 1.08 -5.29 -28.79
N ALA A 10 1.32 -6.60 -28.77
CA ALA A 10 0.71 -7.52 -27.79
C ALA A 10 1.11 -7.17 -26.35
N GLU A 11 2.39 -6.86 -26.11
CA GLU A 11 2.88 -6.43 -24.79
C GLU A 11 2.22 -5.13 -24.33
N LYS A 12 1.92 -4.21 -25.25
CA LYS A 12 1.19 -2.98 -24.93
C LYS A 12 -0.23 -3.27 -24.45
N TYR A 13 -0.94 -4.22 -25.07
CA TYR A 13 -2.28 -4.60 -24.61
C TYR A 13 -2.25 -5.24 -23.21
N VAL A 14 -1.29 -6.11 -22.92
CA VAL A 14 -1.13 -6.67 -21.56
C VAL A 14 -0.86 -5.56 -20.54
N PHE A 15 -0.05 -4.57 -20.89
CA PHE A 15 0.19 -3.42 -20.03
C PHE A 15 -1.08 -2.58 -19.81
N LEU A 16 -1.91 -2.37 -20.82
CA LEU A 16 -3.20 -1.68 -20.65
C LEU A 16 -4.15 -2.46 -19.73
N LEU A 17 -4.18 -3.80 -19.84
CA LEU A 17 -4.92 -4.64 -18.90
C LEU A 17 -4.37 -4.50 -17.47
N LEU A 18 -3.04 -4.42 -17.30
CA LEU A 18 -2.43 -4.18 -15.98
C LEU A 18 -2.82 -2.81 -15.41
N LEU A 19 -2.86 -1.74 -16.22
CA LEU A 19 -3.35 -0.42 -15.79
C LEU A 19 -4.81 -0.49 -15.35
N PHE A 20 -5.65 -1.20 -16.10
CA PHE A 20 -7.05 -1.38 -15.73
C PHE A 20 -7.19 -2.22 -14.46
N THR A 21 -6.39 -3.30 -14.31
CA THR A 21 -6.31 -4.08 -13.06
C THR A 21 -5.96 -3.18 -11.87
N ALA A 22 -4.93 -2.33 -12.02
CA ALA A 22 -4.55 -1.39 -10.95
C ALA A 22 -5.67 -0.39 -10.59
N ALA A 23 -6.43 0.07 -11.58
CA ALA A 23 -7.56 0.99 -11.37
C ALA A 23 -8.71 0.37 -10.57
N VAL A 24 -8.96 -0.93 -10.73
CA VAL A 24 -10.11 -1.61 -10.12
C VAL A 24 -9.82 -2.22 -8.75
N ILE A 25 -8.54 -2.26 -8.30
CA ILE A 25 -8.17 -2.77 -6.98
C ILE A 25 -9.07 -2.20 -5.86
N PRO A 26 -9.30 -0.88 -5.76
CA PRO A 26 -10.12 -0.34 -4.68
C PRO A 26 -11.63 -0.38 -4.96
N VAL A 27 -12.09 -1.08 -6.01
CA VAL A 27 -13.50 -1.03 -6.42
C VAL A 27 -14.28 -2.25 -5.96
N ASN A 28 -13.79 -3.44 -6.29
CA ASN A 28 -14.47 -4.69 -5.95
C ASN A 28 -13.50 -5.88 -6.01
N GLN A 29 -13.45 -6.68 -4.96
CA GLN A 29 -12.52 -7.80 -4.81
C GLN A 29 -12.70 -8.88 -5.88
N VAL A 30 -13.94 -9.25 -6.20
CA VAL A 30 -14.22 -10.30 -7.20
C VAL A 30 -13.82 -9.82 -8.59
N PHE A 31 -14.12 -8.56 -8.91
CA PHE A 31 -13.73 -7.98 -10.18
C PHE A 31 -12.21 -7.83 -10.30
N THR A 32 -11.54 -7.46 -9.22
CA THR A 32 -10.06 -7.40 -9.17
C THR A 32 -9.43 -8.78 -9.41
N LEU A 33 -9.94 -9.83 -8.76
CA LEU A 33 -9.51 -11.21 -9.00
C LEU A 33 -9.62 -11.59 -10.47
N LEU A 34 -10.79 -11.33 -11.08
CA LEU A 34 -11.02 -11.62 -12.50
C LEU A 34 -10.00 -10.87 -13.37
N MET A 35 -9.77 -9.59 -13.10
CA MET A 35 -8.83 -8.77 -13.87
C MET A 35 -7.38 -9.19 -13.68
N VAL A 36 -6.96 -9.58 -12.47
CA VAL A 36 -5.63 -10.17 -12.21
C VAL A 36 -5.45 -11.45 -13.02
N ALA A 37 -6.45 -12.34 -12.99
CA ALA A 37 -6.40 -13.61 -13.74
C ALA A 37 -6.35 -13.37 -15.25
N VAL A 38 -7.26 -12.55 -15.80
CA VAL A 38 -7.30 -12.22 -17.25
C VAL A 38 -5.97 -11.62 -17.70
N THR A 39 -5.43 -10.66 -16.94
CA THR A 39 -4.17 -9.99 -17.27
C THR A 39 -2.99 -10.98 -17.22
N PHE A 40 -2.99 -11.88 -16.23
CA PHE A 40 -1.97 -12.92 -16.09
C PHE A 40 -1.99 -13.89 -17.27
N PHE A 41 -3.15 -14.46 -17.62
CA PHE A 41 -3.26 -15.38 -18.76
C PHE A 41 -2.93 -14.70 -20.08
N ALA A 42 -3.34 -13.44 -20.29
CA ALA A 42 -2.93 -12.66 -21.45
C ALA A 42 -1.40 -12.48 -21.51
N GLY A 43 -0.77 -12.15 -20.36
CA GLY A 43 0.68 -12.02 -20.24
C GLY A 43 1.42 -13.32 -20.52
N MET A 44 0.91 -14.45 -20.01
CA MET A 44 1.44 -15.78 -20.28
C MET A 44 1.29 -16.18 -21.75
N ALA A 45 0.13 -15.95 -22.37
CA ALA A 45 -0.10 -16.22 -23.78
C ALA A 45 0.91 -15.47 -24.69
N VAL A 46 1.15 -14.19 -24.39
CA VAL A 46 2.17 -13.39 -25.10
C VAL A 46 3.58 -13.96 -24.86
N ALA A 47 3.90 -14.37 -23.64
CA ALA A 47 5.19 -14.95 -23.31
C ALA A 47 5.45 -16.25 -24.07
N VAL A 48 4.47 -17.14 -24.10
CA VAL A 48 4.55 -18.45 -24.79
C VAL A 48 4.60 -18.26 -26.31
N LYS A 49 3.66 -17.47 -26.88
CA LYS A 49 3.54 -17.25 -28.32
C LYS A 49 4.82 -16.73 -28.97
N TYR A 50 5.49 -15.80 -28.28
CA TYR A 50 6.66 -15.13 -28.86
C TYR A 50 7.99 -15.73 -28.40
N ARG A 51 7.97 -16.82 -27.59
CA ARG A 51 9.17 -17.52 -27.02
C ARG A 51 10.28 -16.58 -26.51
N LYS A 52 10.08 -15.30 -26.62
CA LYS A 52 10.87 -14.24 -26.02
C LYS A 52 10.24 -13.96 -24.67
N LEU A 53 10.51 -14.83 -23.71
CA LEU A 53 10.49 -14.41 -22.33
C LEU A 53 11.47 -13.23 -22.27
N LYS A 54 10.96 -12.00 -22.44
CA LYS A 54 11.68 -10.83 -21.96
C LYS A 54 12.01 -11.21 -20.55
N ARG A 55 13.30 -11.40 -20.28
CA ARG A 55 13.73 -11.83 -18.95
C ARG A 55 13.08 -10.86 -17.98
N VAL A 56 12.18 -11.34 -17.16
CA VAL A 56 11.57 -10.55 -16.08
C VAL A 56 12.74 -9.90 -15.38
N PRO A 57 12.75 -8.55 -15.16
CA PRO A 57 13.83 -7.92 -14.44
C PRO A 57 14.00 -8.68 -13.13
N VAL A 58 15.11 -9.37 -13.01
CA VAL A 58 15.35 -10.29 -11.90
C VAL A 58 15.60 -9.41 -10.68
N LEU A 59 14.71 -9.48 -9.69
CA LEU A 59 14.96 -8.88 -8.39
C LEU A 59 16.33 -9.37 -7.88
N PRO A 60 17.09 -8.56 -7.14
CA PRO A 60 18.33 -9.03 -6.55
C PRO A 60 18.10 -10.33 -5.75
N ARG A 61 19.07 -11.24 -5.74
CA ARG A 61 18.91 -12.59 -5.17
C ARG A 61 18.37 -12.60 -3.73
N VAL A 62 18.83 -11.66 -2.91
CA VAL A 62 18.36 -11.52 -1.51
C VAL A 62 16.86 -11.26 -1.44
N GLN A 63 16.33 -10.33 -2.27
CA GLN A 63 14.89 -10.05 -2.30
C GLN A 63 14.08 -11.25 -2.76
N GLN A 64 14.56 -11.94 -3.80
CA GLN A 64 13.88 -13.15 -4.27
C GLN A 64 13.84 -14.22 -3.18
N GLY A 65 14.99 -14.45 -2.53
CA GLY A 65 15.10 -15.44 -1.45
C GLY A 65 14.15 -15.11 -0.29
N LEU A 66 14.09 -13.85 0.15
CA LEU A 66 13.18 -13.42 1.22
C LEU A 66 11.71 -13.55 0.84
N LEU A 67 11.33 -13.20 -0.39
CA LEU A 67 9.95 -13.34 -0.86
C LEU A 67 9.54 -14.81 -0.97
N TYR A 68 10.42 -15.67 -1.49
CA TYR A 68 10.16 -17.11 -1.54
C TYR A 68 10.11 -17.73 -0.14
N LEU A 69 10.97 -17.27 0.77
CA LEU A 69 10.97 -17.72 2.16
C LEU A 69 9.68 -17.30 2.88
N LEU A 70 9.23 -16.06 2.70
CA LEU A 70 7.96 -15.59 3.25
C LEU A 70 6.79 -16.43 2.72
N LEU A 71 6.76 -16.68 1.40
CA LEU A 71 5.74 -17.52 0.77
C LEU A 71 5.77 -18.96 1.32
N ALA A 72 6.96 -19.53 1.49
CA ALA A 72 7.13 -20.89 2.03
C ALA A 72 6.68 -20.96 3.50
N ILE A 73 7.00 -19.96 4.32
CA ILE A 73 6.55 -19.88 5.71
C ILE A 73 5.03 -19.75 5.77
N THR A 74 4.44 -18.86 4.96
CA THR A 74 2.98 -18.71 4.91
C THR A 74 2.29 -20.00 4.47
N TRP A 75 2.83 -20.69 3.48
CA TRP A 75 2.35 -22.02 3.07
C TRP A 75 2.50 -23.06 4.20
N TYR A 76 3.67 -23.13 4.83
CA TYR A 76 3.94 -24.06 5.91
C TYR A 76 3.02 -23.82 7.13
N SER A 77 2.67 -22.56 7.41
CA SER A 77 1.82 -22.19 8.54
C SER A 77 0.39 -22.75 8.46
N LEU A 78 -0.10 -23.09 7.25
CA LEU A 78 -1.44 -23.65 7.05
C LEU A 78 -1.72 -24.90 7.89
N ARG A 79 -0.68 -25.67 8.21
CA ARG A 79 -0.77 -26.88 9.05
C ARG A 79 -1.10 -26.61 10.51
N PHE A 80 -0.90 -25.37 10.98
CA PHE A 80 -1.17 -24.98 12.36
C PHE A 80 -2.55 -24.34 12.52
N SER A 81 -3.28 -24.12 11.43
CA SER A 81 -4.62 -23.55 11.49
C SER A 81 -5.63 -24.56 12.03
N ALA A 82 -6.51 -24.09 12.93
CA ALA A 82 -7.65 -24.85 13.42
C ALA A 82 -8.59 -25.30 12.28
N ASP A 83 -8.71 -24.48 11.21
CA ASP A 83 -9.39 -24.85 9.96
C ASP A 83 -8.39 -24.74 8.79
N SER A 84 -7.64 -25.79 8.58
CA SER A 84 -6.62 -25.85 7.53
C SER A 84 -7.19 -25.80 6.11
N ALA A 85 -8.44 -26.25 5.90
CA ALA A 85 -9.09 -26.21 4.59
C ALA A 85 -9.46 -24.76 4.19
N VAL A 86 -10.07 -24.00 5.08
CA VAL A 86 -10.38 -22.60 4.86
C VAL A 86 -9.11 -21.76 4.76
N SER A 87 -8.10 -22.02 5.60
CA SER A 87 -6.80 -21.34 5.50
C SER A 87 -6.11 -21.60 4.16
N ALA A 88 -6.14 -22.84 3.65
CA ALA A 88 -5.59 -23.19 2.34
C ALA A 88 -6.37 -22.51 1.19
N TYR A 89 -7.70 -22.48 1.27
CA TYR A 89 -8.53 -21.74 0.32
C TYR A 89 -8.18 -20.25 0.32
N ASN A 90 -8.11 -19.64 1.51
CA ASN A 90 -7.77 -18.22 1.65
C ASN A 90 -6.35 -17.93 1.17
N PHE A 91 -5.38 -18.81 1.43
CA PHE A 91 -4.03 -18.70 0.90
C PHE A 91 -4.04 -18.70 -0.63
N GLY A 92 -4.71 -19.65 -1.27
CA GLY A 92 -4.83 -19.69 -2.73
C GLY A 92 -5.53 -18.45 -3.30
N TYR A 93 -6.61 -18.03 -2.66
CA TYR A 93 -7.42 -16.89 -3.08
C TYR A 93 -6.69 -15.56 -2.91
N VAL A 94 -6.08 -15.28 -1.76
CA VAL A 94 -5.46 -13.98 -1.44
C VAL A 94 -3.98 -13.95 -1.85
N VAL A 95 -3.16 -14.87 -1.33
CA VAL A 95 -1.71 -14.88 -1.60
C VAL A 95 -1.44 -15.22 -3.06
N GLY A 96 -2.26 -16.09 -3.66
CA GLY A 96 -2.19 -16.37 -5.09
C GLY A 96 -2.31 -15.11 -5.95
N GLN A 97 -3.26 -14.24 -5.66
CA GLN A 97 -3.40 -12.95 -6.36
C GLN A 97 -2.19 -12.03 -6.17
N TYR A 98 -1.62 -11.98 -4.96
CA TYR A 98 -0.40 -11.20 -4.71
C TYR A 98 0.75 -11.68 -5.59
N VAL A 99 0.96 -13.00 -5.69
CA VAL A 99 2.01 -13.61 -6.52
C VAL A 99 1.80 -13.28 -8.01
N LEU A 100 0.56 -13.42 -8.50
CA LEU A 100 0.23 -13.10 -9.89
C LEU A 100 0.45 -11.62 -10.19
N LEU A 101 -0.01 -10.71 -9.31
CA LEU A 101 0.16 -9.26 -9.50
C LEU A 101 1.65 -8.86 -9.42
N VAL A 102 2.41 -9.39 -8.48
CA VAL A 102 3.86 -9.19 -8.38
C VAL A 102 4.54 -9.59 -9.68
N TRP A 103 4.22 -10.77 -10.21
CA TRP A 103 4.76 -11.24 -11.48
C TRP A 103 4.39 -10.29 -12.65
N LEU A 104 3.13 -9.85 -12.72
CA LEU A 104 2.64 -8.93 -13.75
C LEU A 104 3.37 -7.59 -13.72
N VAL A 105 3.49 -6.98 -12.54
CA VAL A 105 4.18 -5.68 -12.39
C VAL A 105 5.65 -5.82 -12.73
N LEU A 106 6.33 -6.88 -12.28
CA LEU A 106 7.74 -7.12 -12.61
C LEU A 106 7.94 -7.35 -14.11
N ARG A 107 7.03 -8.05 -14.78
CA ARG A 107 7.15 -8.37 -16.21
C ARG A 107 6.77 -7.19 -17.11
N CYS A 108 5.66 -6.52 -16.84
CA CYS A 108 5.06 -5.54 -17.74
C CYS A 108 5.22 -4.09 -17.27
N GLY A 109 5.50 -3.88 -16.00
CA GLY A 109 5.56 -2.56 -15.37
C GLY A 109 6.83 -1.75 -15.65
N GLY A 110 7.82 -2.29 -16.38
CA GLY A 110 9.04 -1.60 -16.73
C GLY A 110 9.22 -1.48 -18.24
N ASP A 111 9.63 -0.31 -18.75
CA ASP A 111 9.93 -0.05 -20.16
C ASP A 111 11.33 0.52 -20.41
N GLY A 112 12.11 0.73 -19.34
CA GLY A 112 13.46 1.27 -19.41
C GLY A 112 13.54 2.78 -19.66
N LYS A 113 12.43 3.48 -19.79
CA LYS A 113 12.41 4.92 -20.04
C LYS A 113 12.84 5.73 -18.81
N LEU A 114 13.67 6.74 -19.02
CA LEU A 114 14.13 7.67 -17.98
C LEU A 114 13.64 9.08 -18.19
N ASP A 115 13.62 9.50 -19.45
CA ASP A 115 13.29 10.84 -19.88
C ASP A 115 11.93 10.84 -20.57
N PHE A 116 11.11 11.83 -20.28
CA PHE A 116 9.76 11.99 -20.82
C PHE A 116 9.29 13.43 -20.63
N ASP A 117 8.26 13.79 -21.39
CA ASP A 117 7.54 15.05 -21.23
C ASP A 117 6.37 14.87 -20.25
N TRP A 118 6.31 15.69 -19.21
CA TRP A 118 5.20 15.67 -18.24
C TRP A 118 3.85 15.99 -18.89
N GLN A 119 3.82 16.74 -19.98
CA GLN A 119 2.58 17.11 -20.68
C GLN A 119 2.02 15.97 -21.54
N LYS A 120 2.78 14.89 -21.72
CA LYS A 120 2.41 13.74 -22.54
C LYS A 120 2.28 12.46 -21.72
N PRO A 121 1.18 12.25 -20.97
CA PRO A 121 1.04 11.11 -20.05
C PRO A 121 1.23 9.74 -20.72
N ARG A 122 0.90 9.61 -22.01
CA ARG A 122 1.09 8.37 -22.79
C ARG A 122 2.57 8.02 -23.02
N GLU A 123 3.46 8.99 -22.89
CA GLU A 123 4.90 8.81 -23.06
C GLU A 123 5.62 8.58 -21.72
N TRP A 124 4.92 8.71 -20.59
CA TRP A 124 5.50 8.49 -19.27
C TRP A 124 6.05 7.06 -19.13
N PRO A 125 7.12 6.85 -18.34
CA PRO A 125 7.56 5.52 -17.96
C PRO A 125 6.42 4.69 -17.37
N ARG A 126 6.34 3.41 -17.72
CA ARG A 126 5.26 2.52 -17.24
C ARG A 126 5.08 2.52 -15.73
N PRO A 127 6.14 2.57 -14.88
CA PRO A 127 5.97 2.70 -13.44
C PRO A 127 5.18 3.96 -13.03
N LEU A 128 5.42 5.09 -13.69
CA LEU A 128 4.66 6.32 -13.43
C LEU A 128 3.21 6.22 -13.93
N GLN A 129 2.96 5.55 -15.04
CA GLN A 129 1.60 5.34 -15.52
C GLN A 129 0.78 4.49 -14.53
N ILE A 130 1.39 3.44 -13.93
CA ILE A 130 0.74 2.64 -12.89
C ILE A 130 0.41 3.52 -11.67
N LEU A 131 1.39 4.30 -11.16
CA LEU A 131 1.15 5.20 -10.03
C LEU A 131 0.08 6.26 -10.36
N ALA A 132 0.08 6.81 -11.57
CA ALA A 132 -0.92 7.79 -12.00
C ALA A 132 -2.34 7.18 -12.00
N VAL A 133 -2.50 5.95 -12.48
CA VAL A 133 -3.79 5.24 -12.47
C VAL A 133 -4.27 4.97 -11.04
N LEU A 134 -3.37 4.54 -10.14
CA LEU A 134 -3.71 4.37 -8.73
C LEU A 134 -4.14 5.70 -8.07
N LEU A 135 -3.45 6.80 -8.39
CA LEU A 135 -3.80 8.14 -7.88
C LEU A 135 -5.13 8.63 -8.45
N LEU A 136 -5.45 8.35 -9.72
CA LEU A 136 -6.74 8.69 -10.33
C LEU A 136 -7.89 7.86 -9.73
N ALA A 137 -7.67 6.57 -9.48
CA ALA A 137 -8.63 5.73 -8.75
C ALA A 137 -8.84 6.26 -7.32
N GLY A 138 -7.74 6.72 -6.68
CA GLY A 138 -7.79 7.40 -5.38
C GLY A 138 -8.59 8.69 -5.41
N LEU A 139 -8.42 9.51 -6.45
CA LEU A 139 -9.21 10.74 -6.62
C LEU A 139 -10.71 10.42 -6.74
N ALA A 140 -11.08 9.44 -7.57
CA ALA A 140 -12.47 9.04 -7.72
C ALA A 140 -13.07 8.54 -6.38
N ASN A 141 -12.32 7.70 -5.66
CA ASN A 141 -12.72 7.20 -4.35
C ASN A 141 -12.78 8.32 -3.29
N GLY A 142 -11.83 9.26 -3.31
CA GLY A 142 -11.84 10.43 -2.44
C GLY A 142 -13.06 11.32 -2.68
N LEU A 143 -13.42 11.57 -3.94
CA LEU A 143 -14.64 12.31 -4.31
C LEU A 143 -15.90 11.57 -3.85
N LEU A 144 -15.93 10.24 -3.99
CA LEU A 144 -17.02 9.41 -3.47
C LEU A 144 -17.12 9.54 -1.94
N GLY A 145 -15.99 9.51 -1.21
CA GLY A 145 -15.97 9.71 0.23
C GLY A 145 -16.51 11.09 0.64
N ILE A 146 -16.15 12.15 -0.08
CA ILE A 146 -16.71 13.49 0.14
C ILE A 146 -18.23 13.49 -0.12
N TYR A 147 -18.68 12.88 -1.23
CA TYR A 147 -20.11 12.73 -1.53
C TYR A 147 -20.84 11.98 -0.40
N GLN A 148 -20.29 10.86 0.09
CA GLN A 148 -20.85 10.09 1.22
C GLN A 148 -21.00 10.94 2.48
N HIS A 149 -20.04 11.82 2.76
CA HIS A 149 -20.10 12.72 3.92
C HIS A 149 -21.29 13.69 3.86
N PHE A 150 -21.49 14.33 2.71
CA PHE A 150 -22.56 15.33 2.57
C PHE A 150 -23.95 14.73 2.39
N THR A 151 -24.07 13.55 1.81
CA THR A 151 -25.35 12.89 1.61
C THR A 151 -25.75 11.97 2.76
N GLY A 152 -24.79 11.51 3.57
CA GLY A 152 -25.00 10.48 4.59
C GLY A 152 -25.22 9.08 4.03
N VAL A 153 -25.15 8.89 2.70
CA VAL A 153 -25.39 7.60 2.05
C VAL A 153 -24.09 6.80 2.02
N VAL A 154 -24.03 5.73 2.80
CA VAL A 154 -22.92 4.76 2.82
C VAL A 154 -23.47 3.35 2.60
N PRO A 155 -22.68 2.44 1.96
CA PRO A 155 -23.15 1.08 1.62
C PRO A 155 -23.14 0.11 2.82
N THR A 156 -22.82 0.58 4.01
CA THR A 156 -22.63 -0.23 5.23
C THR A 156 -23.26 0.47 6.43
N ASP A 157 -23.29 -0.23 7.57
CA ASP A 157 -23.61 0.39 8.85
C ASP A 157 -22.69 1.60 9.12
N PRO A 158 -23.18 2.62 9.83
CA PRO A 158 -22.47 3.90 9.99
C PRO A 158 -21.11 3.81 10.70
N TRP A 159 -20.73 2.68 11.32
CA TRP A 159 -19.49 2.49 12.06
C TRP A 159 -19.29 3.53 13.20
N VAL A 160 -20.39 3.94 13.81
CA VAL A 160 -20.44 4.98 14.84
C VAL A 160 -21.10 4.42 16.08
N ASP A 161 -20.54 4.74 17.23
CA ASP A 161 -21.21 4.56 18.52
C ASP A 161 -21.97 5.86 18.87
N PRO A 162 -23.31 5.87 18.73
CA PRO A 162 -24.11 7.08 18.96
C PRO A 162 -24.08 7.55 20.42
N SER A 163 -23.77 6.65 21.36
CA SER A 163 -23.72 6.97 22.79
C SER A 163 -22.49 7.81 23.13
N GLN A 164 -21.38 7.60 22.42
CA GLN A 164 -20.12 8.34 22.60
C GLN A 164 -19.98 9.55 21.68
N PHE A 165 -20.54 9.46 20.47
CA PHE A 165 -20.39 10.47 19.44
C PHE A 165 -21.75 10.81 18.80
N PRO A 166 -22.68 11.44 19.54
CA PRO A 166 -24.03 11.73 19.05
C PRO A 166 -24.06 12.68 17.85
N GLU A 167 -23.03 13.50 17.67
CA GLU A 167 -22.90 14.42 16.54
C GLU A 167 -22.41 13.72 15.24
N LEU A 168 -21.82 12.52 15.36
CA LEU A 168 -21.26 11.80 14.24
C LEU A 168 -22.31 10.82 13.67
N LYS A 169 -22.93 11.19 12.56
CA LYS A 169 -23.96 10.38 11.93
C LYS A 169 -23.41 9.18 11.17
N THR A 170 -22.30 9.35 10.46
CA THR A 170 -21.67 8.30 9.66
C THR A 170 -20.18 8.56 9.43
N ARG A 171 -19.45 7.50 9.09
CA ARG A 171 -18.06 7.55 8.65
C ARG A 171 -17.99 7.14 7.18
N VAL A 172 -17.24 7.90 6.37
CA VAL A 172 -17.11 7.59 4.95
C VAL A 172 -16.21 6.37 4.73
N VAL A 173 -16.55 5.56 3.75
CA VAL A 173 -15.89 4.28 3.44
C VAL A 173 -15.39 4.18 2.00
N GLY A 174 -15.73 5.15 1.13
CA GLY A 174 -15.50 5.04 -0.31
C GLY A 174 -16.15 3.78 -0.87
N THR A 175 -15.40 3.00 -1.64
CA THR A 175 -15.78 1.67 -2.14
C THR A 175 -15.26 0.53 -1.25
N LEU A 176 -14.45 0.81 -0.22
CA LEU A 176 -13.73 -0.20 0.57
C LEU A 176 -14.51 -0.71 1.79
N ILE A 177 -15.77 -0.29 1.96
CA ILE A 177 -16.75 -0.81 2.92
C ILE A 177 -16.39 -0.55 4.41
N ASN A 178 -15.12 -0.31 4.73
CA ASN A 178 -14.64 -0.06 6.09
C ASN A 178 -13.89 1.28 6.16
N PRO A 179 -14.23 2.19 7.09
CA PRO A 179 -13.61 3.51 7.17
C PRO A 179 -12.12 3.49 7.53
N ASN A 180 -11.65 2.47 8.28
CA ASN A 180 -10.24 2.36 8.61
C ASN A 180 -9.42 1.86 7.41
N ILE A 181 -9.96 0.91 6.64
CA ILE A 181 -9.35 0.42 5.39
C ILE A 181 -9.27 1.56 4.39
N PHE A 182 -10.37 2.30 4.19
CA PHE A 182 -10.38 3.46 3.32
C PHE A 182 -9.40 4.54 3.76
N ALA A 183 -9.29 4.82 5.06
CA ALA A 183 -8.31 5.76 5.60
C ALA A 183 -6.86 5.31 5.31
N GLY A 184 -6.52 4.04 5.52
CA GLY A 184 -5.20 3.48 5.20
C GLY A 184 -4.86 3.59 3.70
N TYR A 185 -5.85 3.36 2.83
CA TYR A 185 -5.74 3.57 1.38
C TYR A 185 -5.39 5.01 1.04
N LEU A 186 -6.09 5.99 1.65
CA LEU A 186 -5.85 7.41 1.43
C LEU A 186 -4.46 7.84 1.93
N VAL A 187 -4.01 7.34 3.09
CA VAL A 187 -2.65 7.61 3.63
C VAL A 187 -1.56 7.12 2.68
N LEU A 188 -1.70 5.91 2.14
CA LEU A 188 -0.75 5.36 1.17
C LEU A 188 -0.66 6.25 -0.07
N LEU A 189 -1.80 6.63 -0.66
CA LEU A 189 -1.82 7.44 -1.87
C LEU A 189 -1.33 8.87 -1.64
N LEU A 190 -1.67 9.51 -0.52
CA LEU A 190 -1.13 10.81 -0.12
C LEU A 190 0.40 10.75 -0.02
N SER A 191 0.94 9.71 0.62
CA SER A 191 2.38 9.52 0.75
C SER A 191 3.08 9.43 -0.60
N ILE A 192 2.46 8.77 -1.58
CA ILE A 192 2.99 8.67 -2.94
C ILE A 192 2.83 10.00 -3.70
N ALA A 193 1.71 10.72 -3.57
CA ALA A 193 1.41 11.91 -4.35
C ALA A 193 2.27 13.13 -3.97
N VAL A 194 2.47 13.37 -2.65
CA VAL A 194 3.10 14.58 -2.14
C VAL A 194 4.51 14.85 -2.69
N PRO A 195 5.43 13.86 -2.83
CA PRO A 195 6.74 14.09 -3.43
C PRO A 195 6.70 14.58 -4.88
N PHE A 196 5.67 14.20 -5.63
CA PHE A 196 5.50 14.66 -7.02
C PHE A 196 5.08 16.13 -7.09
N ILE A 197 4.36 16.68 -6.11
CA ILE A 197 4.07 18.12 -6.03
C ILE A 197 5.36 18.95 -6.01
N LYS A 198 6.41 18.43 -5.34
CA LYS A 198 7.71 19.12 -5.25
C LYS A 198 8.41 19.22 -6.60
N ILE A 199 8.34 18.20 -7.43
CA ILE A 199 9.13 18.08 -8.68
C ILE A 199 8.38 18.50 -9.94
N THR A 200 7.07 18.66 -9.88
CA THR A 200 6.23 19.09 -11.02
C THR A 200 5.99 20.60 -11.00
N THR A 201 5.50 21.13 -12.11
CA THR A 201 5.18 22.56 -12.30
C THR A 201 3.86 22.72 -13.05
N GLY A 202 3.34 23.95 -13.10
CA GLY A 202 2.17 24.29 -13.90
C GLY A 202 0.92 23.46 -13.54
N ARG A 203 0.17 23.06 -14.56
CA ARG A 203 -1.12 22.37 -14.43
C ARG A 203 -1.02 21.05 -13.67
N ILE A 204 0.08 20.30 -13.85
CA ILE A 204 0.27 19.01 -13.16
C ILE A 204 0.45 19.20 -11.66
N ARG A 205 1.23 20.21 -11.24
CA ARG A 205 1.35 20.54 -9.81
C ARG A 205 0.01 20.91 -9.20
N ILE A 206 -0.77 21.77 -9.88
CA ILE A 206 -2.10 22.18 -9.41
C ILE A 206 -3.01 20.95 -9.28
N PHE A 207 -3.03 20.08 -10.28
CA PHE A 207 -3.80 18.84 -10.25
C PHE A 207 -3.41 17.96 -9.05
N LEU A 208 -2.11 17.75 -8.79
CA LEU A 208 -1.62 16.96 -7.67
C LEU A 208 -1.95 17.62 -6.31
N MET A 209 -1.96 18.95 -6.22
CA MET A 209 -2.38 19.68 -5.03
C MET A 209 -3.89 19.49 -4.76
N VAL A 210 -4.72 19.60 -5.80
CA VAL A 210 -6.17 19.32 -5.71
C VAL A 210 -6.43 17.86 -5.32
N LEU A 211 -5.74 16.93 -5.96
CA LEU A 211 -5.83 15.51 -5.62
C LEU A 211 -5.46 15.28 -4.14
N ALA A 212 -4.34 15.83 -3.67
CA ALA A 212 -3.94 15.70 -2.27
C ALA A 212 -4.96 16.33 -1.31
N ALA A 213 -5.57 17.46 -1.67
CA ALA A 213 -6.62 18.09 -0.89
C ALA A 213 -7.88 17.22 -0.80
N VAL A 214 -8.32 16.61 -1.92
CA VAL A 214 -9.47 15.68 -1.96
C VAL A 214 -9.19 14.45 -1.10
N LEU A 215 -8.02 13.83 -1.24
CA LEU A 215 -7.64 12.67 -0.43
C LEU A 215 -7.55 13.02 1.06
N GLY A 216 -6.96 14.18 1.39
CA GLY A 216 -6.84 14.66 2.77
C GLY A 216 -8.19 14.96 3.41
N MET A 217 -9.09 15.64 2.69
CA MET A 217 -10.46 15.92 3.16
C MET A 217 -11.24 14.63 3.39
N SER A 218 -11.17 13.69 2.45
CA SER A 218 -11.80 12.39 2.58
C SER A 218 -11.25 11.61 3.78
N LEU A 219 -9.93 11.67 4.02
CA LEU A 219 -9.28 11.07 5.19
C LEU A 219 -9.83 11.64 6.51
N VAL A 220 -10.06 12.95 6.59
CA VAL A 220 -10.70 13.58 7.77
C VAL A 220 -12.09 12.98 7.96
N TYR A 221 -12.91 12.87 6.93
CA TYR A 221 -14.27 12.35 7.00
C TYR A 221 -14.38 10.85 7.28
N THR A 222 -13.28 10.09 7.21
CA THR A 222 -13.26 8.70 7.71
C THR A 222 -13.36 8.63 9.23
N PHE A 223 -13.04 9.69 9.95
CA PHE A 223 -12.95 9.74 11.42
C PHE A 223 -12.05 8.62 12.00
N SER A 224 -11.06 8.17 11.24
CA SER A 224 -10.10 7.14 11.65
C SER A 224 -8.89 7.77 12.32
N ARG A 225 -8.92 7.88 13.66
CA ARG A 225 -7.85 8.49 14.49
C ARG A 225 -6.48 7.88 14.24
N GLY A 226 -6.41 6.53 14.22
CA GLY A 226 -5.15 5.82 13.98
C GLY A 226 -4.54 6.19 12.62
N ASN A 227 -5.37 6.34 11.58
CA ASN A 227 -4.89 6.73 10.26
C ASN A 227 -4.62 8.25 10.13
N TRP A 228 -5.25 9.10 10.94
CA TRP A 228 -4.85 10.51 11.03
C TRP A 228 -3.43 10.63 11.60
N VAL A 229 -3.12 9.89 12.69
CA VAL A 229 -1.77 9.80 13.26
C VAL A 229 -0.80 9.20 12.25
N ALA A 230 -1.17 8.12 11.55
CA ALA A 230 -0.36 7.51 10.51
C ALA A 230 -0.01 8.50 9.38
N CYS A 231 -0.99 9.29 8.92
CA CYS A 231 -0.77 10.34 7.93
C CYS A 231 0.17 11.42 8.46
N ALA A 232 -0.04 11.89 9.70
CA ALA A 232 0.83 12.87 10.34
C ALA A 232 2.28 12.36 10.42
N CYS A 233 2.51 11.12 10.87
CA CYS A 233 3.83 10.50 10.92
C CYS A 233 4.48 10.44 9.53
N ALA A 234 3.74 9.99 8.51
CA ALA A 234 4.23 9.91 7.13
C ALA A 234 4.62 11.30 6.58
N MET A 235 3.77 12.31 6.80
CA MET A 235 4.01 13.67 6.33
C MET A 235 5.14 14.35 7.10
N ILE A 236 5.19 14.24 8.42
CA ILE A 236 6.30 14.76 9.25
C ILE A 236 7.62 14.14 8.77
N PHE A 237 7.67 12.81 8.60
CA PHE A 237 8.85 12.13 8.06
C PHE A 237 9.24 12.71 6.70
N TYR A 238 8.30 12.81 5.75
CA TYR A 238 8.59 13.33 4.42
C TYR A 238 9.12 14.76 4.44
N PHE A 239 8.43 15.67 5.16
CA PHE A 239 8.84 17.08 5.21
C PHE A 239 10.15 17.26 5.97
N LEU A 240 10.37 16.54 7.06
CA LEU A 240 11.59 16.62 7.86
C LEU A 240 12.82 16.21 7.06
N PHE A 241 12.76 15.11 6.30
CA PHE A 241 13.92 14.58 5.61
C PHE A 241 14.09 15.08 4.16
N PHE A 242 12.99 15.42 3.46
CA PHE A 242 13.05 15.69 2.04
C PHE A 242 12.59 17.10 1.63
N TRP A 243 11.82 17.82 2.49
CA TRP A 243 11.30 19.14 2.12
C TRP A 243 11.14 20.10 3.31
N ARG A 244 12.16 20.21 4.13
CA ARG A 244 12.18 20.91 5.44
C ARG A 244 11.57 22.31 5.47
N LYS A 245 11.76 23.09 4.41
CA LYS A 245 11.25 24.46 4.34
C LYS A 245 9.72 24.57 4.49
N TRP A 246 8.99 23.46 4.23
CA TRP A 246 7.53 23.42 4.35
C TRP A 246 7.06 22.83 5.68
N LEU A 247 7.96 22.41 6.56
CA LEU A 247 7.57 21.83 7.86
C LEU A 247 6.83 22.85 8.74
N ILE A 248 7.37 24.08 8.87
CA ILE A 248 6.75 25.16 9.65
C ILE A 248 5.43 25.62 9.02
N PRO A 249 5.37 25.98 7.71
CA PRO A 249 4.09 26.30 7.07
C PRO A 249 3.02 25.23 7.25
N LEU A 250 3.39 23.94 7.10
CA LEU A 250 2.46 22.84 7.29
C LEU A 250 1.98 22.73 8.75
N ALA A 251 2.88 22.89 9.72
CA ALA A 251 2.53 22.87 11.14
C ALA A 251 1.58 24.04 11.49
N VAL A 252 1.83 25.24 10.95
CA VAL A 252 0.94 26.39 11.12
C VAL A 252 -0.42 26.14 10.47
N CYS A 253 -0.46 25.62 9.26
CA CYS A 253 -1.72 25.24 8.58
C CYS A 253 -2.49 24.16 9.36
N ALA A 254 -1.78 23.15 9.89
CA ALA A 254 -2.38 22.11 10.70
C ALA A 254 -2.95 22.67 12.01
N ALA A 255 -2.20 23.50 12.73
CA ALA A 255 -2.66 24.16 13.94
C ALA A 255 -3.86 25.08 13.68
N GLY A 256 -3.83 25.86 12.60
CA GLY A 256 -4.97 26.66 12.15
C GLY A 256 -6.18 25.79 11.82
N GLY A 257 -5.98 24.70 11.08
CA GLY A 257 -7.04 23.74 10.78
C GLY A 257 -7.67 23.19 12.06
N VAL A 258 -6.86 22.76 13.03
CA VAL A 258 -7.32 22.27 14.34
C VAL A 258 -8.09 23.34 15.10
N TYR A 259 -7.60 24.60 15.10
CA TYR A 259 -8.25 25.72 15.76
C TYR A 259 -9.65 26.02 15.21
N PHE A 260 -9.82 25.92 13.89
CA PHE A 260 -11.11 26.13 13.22
C PHE A 260 -11.99 24.87 13.14
N MET A 261 -11.48 23.70 13.56
CA MET A 261 -12.28 22.48 13.62
C MET A 261 -13.24 22.54 14.81
N HIS A 262 -14.53 22.40 14.53
CA HIS A 262 -15.61 22.39 15.53
C HIS A 262 -16.44 21.10 15.37
N GLY A 263 -17.29 20.80 16.37
CA GLY A 263 -18.21 19.66 16.32
C GLY A 263 -17.50 18.30 16.32
N ALA A 264 -18.05 17.36 15.56
CA ALA A 264 -17.65 15.95 15.56
C ALA A 264 -16.14 15.70 15.29
N VAL A 265 -15.51 16.51 14.43
CA VAL A 265 -14.07 16.36 14.11
C VAL A 265 -13.21 16.72 15.31
N TRP A 266 -13.56 17.83 16.01
CA TRP A 266 -12.86 18.26 17.20
C TRP A 266 -13.00 17.25 18.34
N HIS A 267 -14.23 16.81 18.64
CA HIS A 267 -14.49 15.80 19.68
C HIS A 267 -13.75 14.49 19.39
N ARG A 268 -13.72 14.07 18.11
CA ARG A 268 -13.01 12.87 17.70
C ARG A 268 -11.49 13.01 17.80
N LEU A 269 -10.94 14.20 17.54
CA LEU A 269 -9.52 14.49 17.71
C LEU A 269 -9.12 14.46 19.19
N MET A 270 -9.91 15.13 20.04
CA MET A 270 -9.66 15.16 21.48
C MET A 270 -9.76 13.78 22.12
N SER A 271 -10.61 12.89 21.61
CA SER A 271 -10.74 11.53 22.10
C SER A 271 -9.48 10.65 21.87
N ILE A 272 -8.49 11.12 21.08
CA ILE A 272 -7.17 10.45 20.98
C ILE A 272 -6.47 10.43 22.36
N PHE A 273 -6.68 11.47 23.15
CA PHE A 273 -6.07 11.64 24.48
C PHE A 273 -6.96 11.14 25.63
N GLY A 274 -8.18 10.70 25.31
CA GLY A 274 -9.16 10.19 26.29
C GLY A 274 -8.95 8.71 26.59
N THR A 275 -9.12 8.34 27.87
CA THR A 275 -9.01 6.94 28.33
C THR A 275 -10.34 6.17 28.33
N GLN A 276 -11.46 6.83 28.10
CA GLN A 276 -12.81 6.24 28.23
C GLN A 276 -13.42 5.76 26.89
N ASP A 277 -12.65 5.77 25.81
CA ASP A 277 -13.15 5.34 24.49
C ASP A 277 -13.22 3.82 24.39
N THR A 278 -14.42 3.28 24.18
CA THR A 278 -14.67 1.84 24.03
C THR A 278 -13.81 1.21 22.96
N SER A 279 -13.57 1.90 21.84
CA SER A 279 -12.75 1.39 20.74
C SER A 279 -11.27 1.23 21.16
N VAL A 280 -10.76 2.06 22.06
CA VAL A 280 -9.40 1.93 22.63
C VAL A 280 -9.36 0.78 23.64
N ALA A 281 -10.34 0.71 24.53
CA ALA A 281 -10.45 -0.37 25.52
C ALA A 281 -10.53 -1.75 24.85
N LEU A 282 -11.35 -1.87 23.78
CA LEU A 282 -11.47 -3.10 22.99
C LEU A 282 -10.14 -3.51 22.37
N ARG A 283 -9.36 -2.56 21.79
CA ARG A 283 -8.04 -2.86 21.22
C ARG A 283 -7.06 -3.37 22.28
N PHE A 284 -7.10 -2.83 23.50
CA PHE A 284 -6.30 -3.36 24.60
C PHE A 284 -6.72 -4.78 25.00
N ALA A 285 -8.03 -5.06 24.99
CA ALA A 285 -8.54 -6.40 25.23
C ALA A 285 -8.02 -7.38 24.16
N TYR A 286 -8.18 -7.03 22.88
CA TYR A 286 -7.67 -7.84 21.76
C TYR A 286 -6.15 -8.05 21.83
N LEU A 287 -5.40 -7.00 22.21
CA LEU A 287 -3.96 -7.09 22.41
C LEU A 287 -3.60 -8.13 23.48
N LYS A 288 -4.27 -8.10 24.63
CA LYS A 288 -4.02 -9.04 25.73
C LYS A 288 -4.33 -10.49 25.31
N SER A 289 -5.50 -10.73 24.73
CA SER A 289 -5.86 -12.06 24.19
C SER A 289 -4.84 -12.54 23.16
N THR A 290 -4.39 -11.64 22.27
CA THR A 290 -3.39 -11.99 21.25
C THR A 290 -2.04 -12.38 21.87
N LEU A 291 -1.63 -11.72 22.95
CA LEU A 291 -0.37 -12.08 23.64
C LEU A 291 -0.45 -13.48 24.24
N PHE A 292 -1.59 -13.89 24.80
CA PHE A 292 -1.79 -15.28 25.27
C PHE A 292 -1.73 -16.27 24.10
N ILE A 293 -2.39 -15.96 22.96
CA ILE A 293 -2.31 -16.79 21.76
C ILE A 293 -0.84 -16.96 21.29
N ILE A 294 -0.06 -15.88 21.28
CA ILE A 294 1.35 -15.92 20.87
C ILE A 294 2.20 -16.74 21.84
N GLU A 295 1.94 -16.65 23.14
CA GLU A 295 2.65 -17.41 24.17
C GLU A 295 2.41 -18.92 24.03
N GLU A 296 1.18 -19.33 23.77
CA GLU A 296 0.83 -20.74 23.60
C GLU A 296 1.14 -21.28 22.20
N HIS A 297 1.15 -20.40 21.17
CA HIS A 297 1.40 -20.74 19.77
C HIS A 297 2.61 -20.02 19.19
N PRO A 298 3.85 -20.24 19.66
CA PRO A 298 5.04 -19.48 19.21
C PRO A 298 5.37 -19.67 17.73
N TYR A 299 4.90 -20.74 17.10
CA TYR A 299 5.03 -21.00 15.66
C TYR A 299 3.87 -20.46 14.84
N GLY A 300 2.92 -19.79 15.49
CA GLY A 300 1.73 -19.20 14.88
C GLY A 300 0.55 -20.16 14.80
N VAL A 301 -0.64 -19.58 14.61
CA VAL A 301 -1.92 -20.31 14.47
C VAL A 301 -2.32 -20.54 13.01
N GLY A 302 -1.39 -20.29 12.08
CA GLY A 302 -1.60 -20.43 10.65
C GLY A 302 -2.15 -19.19 9.96
N TRP A 303 -1.84 -19.05 8.67
CA TRP A 303 -2.37 -17.99 7.82
C TRP A 303 -3.90 -17.98 7.85
N TYR A 304 -4.51 -16.81 8.13
CA TYR A 304 -5.95 -16.64 8.29
C TYR A 304 -6.55 -17.48 9.45
N GLY A 305 -5.73 -18.00 10.36
CA GLY A 305 -6.15 -18.85 11.48
C GLY A 305 -6.60 -18.08 12.70
N PHE A 306 -6.24 -16.79 12.83
CA PHE A 306 -6.50 -15.97 14.01
C PHE A 306 -7.99 -15.98 14.42
N GLN A 307 -8.89 -15.80 13.47
CA GLN A 307 -10.35 -15.76 13.72
C GLN A 307 -10.93 -17.05 14.29
N TYR A 308 -10.28 -18.19 14.06
CA TYR A 308 -10.77 -19.50 14.53
C TYR A 308 -10.26 -19.85 15.92
N ILE A 309 -9.10 -19.34 16.30
CA ILE A 309 -8.52 -19.57 17.62
C ILE A 309 -8.95 -18.50 18.63
N TYR A 310 -9.19 -17.26 18.18
CA TYR A 310 -9.49 -16.12 19.03
C TYR A 310 -10.68 -16.37 20.00
N PRO A 311 -11.78 -17.04 19.62
CA PRO A 311 -12.90 -17.29 20.54
C PRO A 311 -12.50 -18.05 21.82
N GLU A 312 -11.46 -18.88 21.78
CA GLU A 312 -10.96 -19.62 22.96
C GLU A 312 -10.22 -18.69 23.94
N TYR A 313 -9.76 -17.52 23.45
CA TYR A 313 -9.00 -16.51 24.19
C TYR A 313 -9.77 -15.20 24.41
N ASP A 314 -11.07 -15.18 24.09
CA ASP A 314 -11.91 -14.00 24.30
C ASP A 314 -12.36 -13.87 25.77
N PHE A 315 -11.43 -13.51 26.64
CA PHE A 315 -11.69 -13.33 28.08
C PHE A 315 -12.43 -12.03 28.42
N TYR A 316 -12.63 -11.12 27.46
CA TYR A 316 -13.09 -9.77 27.71
C TYR A 316 -14.45 -9.45 27.11
N LEU A 317 -14.73 -9.89 25.89
CA LEU A 317 -15.99 -9.59 25.19
C LEU A 317 -17.03 -10.66 25.44
N ASN A 318 -16.60 -11.92 25.46
CA ASN A 318 -17.42 -13.10 25.64
C ASN A 318 -18.68 -13.09 24.73
N ASN A 319 -18.53 -12.56 23.51
CA ASN A 319 -19.61 -12.40 22.55
C ASN A 319 -19.39 -13.31 21.33
N PRO A 320 -20.05 -14.47 21.25
CA PRO A 320 -19.84 -15.42 20.18
C PRO A 320 -20.32 -14.92 18.79
N ASN A 321 -21.05 -13.81 18.74
CA ASN A 321 -21.53 -13.22 17.48
C ASN A 321 -20.50 -12.28 16.85
N VAL A 322 -19.41 -11.95 17.53
CA VAL A 322 -18.36 -11.08 17.01
C VAL A 322 -17.22 -11.91 16.43
N ILE A 323 -17.11 -11.93 15.11
CA ILE A 323 -15.99 -12.59 14.43
C ILE A 323 -14.79 -11.63 14.40
N MET A 324 -13.72 -12.02 15.06
CA MET A 324 -12.48 -11.26 15.11
C MET A 324 -11.49 -11.75 14.07
N TYR A 325 -11.42 -11.08 12.92
CA TYR A 325 -10.56 -11.47 11.80
C TYR A 325 -9.08 -11.24 12.06
N HIS A 326 -8.73 -10.26 12.93
CA HIS A 326 -7.35 -9.86 13.22
C HIS A 326 -7.26 -9.08 14.53
N CYS A 327 -6.07 -9.01 15.13
CA CYS A 327 -5.85 -8.40 16.45
C CYS A 327 -5.74 -6.86 16.47
N HIS A 328 -6.06 -6.15 15.39
CA HIS A 328 -5.90 -4.69 15.25
C HIS A 328 -4.47 -4.17 15.46
N ASN A 329 -3.46 -5.01 15.21
CA ASN A 329 -2.05 -4.63 15.19
C ASN A 329 -1.33 -5.45 14.11
N LEU A 330 -0.68 -4.76 13.16
CA LEU A 330 -0.04 -5.41 12.00
C LEU A 330 1.02 -6.43 12.41
N MET A 331 1.95 -6.03 13.28
CA MET A 331 3.09 -6.89 13.65
C MET A 331 2.67 -8.05 14.53
N LEU A 332 1.77 -7.80 15.46
CA LEU A 332 1.24 -8.85 16.33
C LEU A 332 0.37 -9.83 15.56
N ASN A 333 -0.38 -9.38 14.57
CA ASN A 333 -1.15 -10.31 13.73
C ASN A 333 -0.25 -11.22 12.91
N ILE A 334 0.81 -10.67 12.30
CA ILE A 334 1.81 -11.49 11.59
C ILE A 334 2.49 -12.48 12.56
N LEU A 335 2.80 -12.04 13.78
CA LEU A 335 3.38 -12.90 14.80
C LEU A 335 2.40 -14.00 15.25
N ALA A 336 1.13 -13.67 15.49
CA ALA A 336 0.11 -14.62 15.88
C ALA A 336 -0.19 -15.66 14.80
N GLU A 337 -0.23 -15.26 13.52
CA GLU A 337 -0.55 -16.20 12.43
C GLU A 337 0.66 -16.97 11.91
N LEU A 338 1.81 -16.29 11.70
CA LEU A 338 2.99 -16.90 11.07
C LEU A 338 4.11 -17.24 12.07
N GLY A 339 3.93 -16.96 13.35
CA GLY A 339 4.93 -17.16 14.38
C GLY A 339 6.11 -16.19 14.28
N TRP A 340 7.08 -16.33 15.21
CA TRP A 340 8.26 -15.45 15.26
C TRP A 340 9.10 -15.49 13.97
N HIS A 341 9.21 -16.65 13.32
CA HIS A 341 9.96 -16.80 12.08
C HIS A 341 9.29 -16.06 10.91
N GLY A 342 7.96 -16.07 10.84
CA GLY A 342 7.21 -15.30 9.86
C GLY A 342 7.36 -13.79 10.07
N LEU A 343 7.30 -13.33 11.32
CA LEU A 343 7.53 -11.93 11.66
C LEU A 343 8.94 -11.47 11.27
N VAL A 344 9.98 -12.25 11.61
CA VAL A 344 11.37 -11.90 11.26
C VAL A 344 11.53 -11.76 9.75
N VAL A 345 11.04 -12.72 8.96
CA VAL A 345 11.17 -12.65 7.50
C VAL A 345 10.35 -11.49 6.93
N PHE A 346 9.15 -11.23 7.45
CA PHE A 346 8.34 -10.09 7.03
C PHE A 346 9.04 -8.76 7.29
N VAL A 347 9.63 -8.57 8.48
CA VAL A 347 10.41 -7.37 8.83
C VAL A 347 11.63 -7.23 7.91
N LEU A 348 12.33 -8.32 7.60
CA LEU A 348 13.44 -8.29 6.65
C LEU A 348 12.99 -7.89 5.23
N VAL A 349 11.84 -8.36 4.77
CA VAL A 349 11.25 -7.92 3.48
C VAL A 349 11.00 -6.41 3.49
N LEU A 350 10.36 -5.89 4.55
CA LEU A 350 10.12 -4.44 4.70
C LEU A 350 11.43 -3.65 4.75
N ALA A 351 12.43 -4.14 5.51
CA ALA A 351 13.75 -3.49 5.63
C ALA A 351 14.48 -3.42 4.28
N VAL A 352 14.40 -4.48 3.49
CA VAL A 352 14.99 -4.51 2.15
C VAL A 352 14.26 -3.55 1.19
N PHE A 353 12.93 -3.49 1.23
CA PHE A 353 12.18 -2.50 0.46
C PHE A 353 12.53 -1.07 0.89
N ALA A 354 12.59 -0.81 2.20
CA ALA A 354 13.01 0.49 2.73
C ALA A 354 14.42 0.87 2.26
N TRP A 355 15.37 -0.07 2.25
CA TRP A 355 16.72 0.14 1.76
C TRP A 355 16.79 0.52 0.29
N HIS A 356 16.01 -0.18 -0.57
CA HIS A 356 15.92 0.16 -1.99
C HIS A 356 15.28 1.51 -2.22
N ALA A 357 14.20 1.82 -1.50
CA ALA A 357 13.54 3.11 -1.55
C ALA A 357 14.46 4.24 -1.06
N PHE A 358 15.22 4.02 0.03
CA PHE A 358 16.21 4.98 0.53
C PHE A 358 17.30 5.26 -0.52
N LYS A 359 17.87 4.21 -1.13
CA LYS A 359 18.86 4.39 -2.21
C LYS A 359 18.27 5.15 -3.39
N LEU A 360 17.01 4.87 -3.73
CA LEU A 360 16.31 5.56 -4.81
C LEU A 360 16.05 7.03 -4.47
N ALA A 361 15.59 7.32 -3.25
CA ALA A 361 15.34 8.67 -2.74
C ALA A 361 16.61 9.53 -2.71
N ALA A 362 17.72 8.95 -2.24
CA ALA A 362 19.00 9.65 -2.08
C ALA A 362 19.77 9.78 -3.41
N LYS A 363 19.76 8.74 -4.24
CA LYS A 363 20.68 8.58 -5.38
C LYS A 363 19.97 8.32 -6.72
N GLY A 364 18.67 8.60 -6.84
CA GLY A 364 17.93 8.47 -8.09
C GLY A 364 18.48 9.40 -9.18
N VAL A 365 18.76 8.85 -10.37
CA VAL A 365 19.35 9.59 -11.49
C VAL A 365 18.42 10.63 -12.10
N ARG A 366 17.13 10.53 -11.83
CA ARG A 366 16.10 11.50 -12.24
C ARG A 366 15.25 11.94 -11.05
N PRO A 367 14.70 13.17 -11.06
CA PRO A 367 13.85 13.67 -9.96
C PRO A 367 12.66 12.77 -9.66
N TRP A 368 11.99 12.23 -10.69
CA TRP A 368 10.83 11.37 -10.50
C TRP A 368 11.16 10.02 -9.81
N LEU A 369 12.34 9.46 -10.10
CA LEU A 369 12.82 8.27 -9.40
C LEU A 369 13.03 8.55 -7.91
N ARG A 370 13.61 9.72 -7.58
CA ARG A 370 13.75 10.16 -6.18
C ARG A 370 12.39 10.33 -5.51
N ALA A 371 11.42 10.94 -6.20
CA ALA A 371 10.07 11.13 -5.69
C ALA A 371 9.38 9.79 -5.39
N VAL A 372 9.52 8.77 -6.24
CA VAL A 372 9.01 7.42 -5.96
C VAL A 372 9.64 6.83 -4.69
N GLY A 373 10.96 6.93 -4.53
CA GLY A 373 11.65 6.44 -3.32
C GLY A 373 11.21 7.18 -2.06
N GLN A 374 11.09 8.51 -2.12
CA GLN A 374 10.64 9.35 -1.01
C GLN A 374 9.20 9.04 -0.61
N GLY A 375 8.31 8.92 -1.59
CA GLY A 375 6.90 8.59 -1.36
C GLY A 375 6.73 7.20 -0.77
N TYR A 376 7.48 6.22 -1.24
CA TYR A 376 7.44 4.87 -0.69
C TYR A 376 7.93 4.80 0.76
N LEU A 377 9.01 5.54 1.11
CA LEU A 377 9.49 5.63 2.50
C LEU A 377 8.44 6.28 3.41
N ALA A 378 7.82 7.38 2.97
CA ALA A 378 6.74 8.02 3.71
C ALA A 378 5.54 7.07 3.88
N ALA A 379 5.18 6.32 2.83
CA ALA A 379 4.13 5.30 2.89
C ALA A 379 4.45 4.19 3.89
N LEU A 380 5.70 3.69 3.93
CA LEU A 380 6.11 2.69 4.92
C LEU A 380 5.99 3.22 6.35
N VAL A 381 6.38 4.48 6.60
CA VAL A 381 6.19 5.10 7.92
C VAL A 381 4.70 5.16 8.28
N GLY A 382 3.84 5.55 7.34
CA GLY A 382 2.39 5.55 7.52
C GLY A 382 1.82 4.15 7.80
N ILE A 383 2.26 3.14 7.04
CA ILE A 383 1.87 1.73 7.24
C ILE A 383 2.27 1.24 8.63
N LEU A 384 3.50 1.50 9.06
CA LEU A 384 3.99 1.06 10.37
C LEU A 384 3.29 1.80 11.51
N ALA A 385 3.10 3.11 11.40
CA ALA A 385 2.41 3.89 12.42
C ALA A 385 0.92 3.50 12.53
N GLY A 386 0.21 3.37 11.41
CA GLY A 386 -1.18 2.89 11.38
C GLY A 386 -1.30 1.45 11.87
N GLY A 387 -0.32 0.61 11.53
CA GLY A 387 -0.23 -0.78 11.92
C GLY A 387 -0.09 -1.02 13.43
N LEU A 388 0.26 0.00 14.21
CA LEU A 388 0.24 -0.09 15.68
C LEU A 388 -1.18 -0.11 16.25
N THR A 389 -2.14 0.44 15.53
CA THR A 389 -3.53 0.60 16.00
C THR A 389 -4.55 -0.16 15.18
N ASP A 390 -4.19 -0.63 13.99
CA ASP A 390 -5.05 -1.43 13.13
C ASP A 390 -4.25 -2.24 12.11
N HIS A 391 -4.79 -3.36 11.64
CA HIS A 391 -4.18 -4.20 10.61
C HIS A 391 -4.99 -4.13 9.31
N VAL A 392 -5.07 -2.94 8.70
CA VAL A 392 -5.85 -2.75 7.47
C VAL A 392 -5.36 -3.57 6.25
N TYR A 393 -4.12 -4.04 6.29
CA TYR A 393 -3.50 -4.86 5.22
C TYR A 393 -3.89 -6.36 5.26
N PHE A 394 -4.72 -6.79 6.22
CA PHE A 394 -5.42 -8.07 6.13
C PHE A 394 -6.45 -8.06 4.99
N ASN A 395 -6.97 -6.89 4.64
CA ASN A 395 -7.86 -6.71 3.50
C ASN A 395 -7.08 -6.94 2.21
N MET A 396 -7.66 -7.75 1.33
CA MET A 396 -7.01 -8.18 0.09
C MET A 396 -6.65 -7.00 -0.82
N ASP A 397 -7.55 -6.01 -0.96
CA ASP A 397 -7.31 -4.84 -1.82
C ASP A 397 -6.12 -4.02 -1.33
N MET A 398 -6.01 -3.84 0.00
CA MET A 398 -4.88 -3.16 0.63
C MET A 398 -3.58 -3.94 0.46
N GLY A 399 -3.63 -5.26 0.59
CA GLY A 399 -2.50 -6.14 0.31
C GLY A 399 -2.04 -6.06 -1.15
N LEU A 400 -2.98 -6.13 -2.10
CA LEU A 400 -2.69 -5.97 -3.53
C LEU A 400 -2.06 -4.59 -3.83
N LEU A 401 -2.61 -3.54 -3.24
CA LEU A 401 -2.07 -2.19 -3.40
C LEU A 401 -0.65 -2.07 -2.84
N PHE A 402 -0.40 -2.62 -1.65
CA PHE A 402 0.94 -2.66 -1.05
C PHE A 402 1.95 -3.38 -1.96
N TRP A 403 1.62 -4.57 -2.45
CA TRP A 403 2.50 -5.33 -3.34
C TRP A 403 2.70 -4.63 -4.69
N CYS A 404 1.64 -4.06 -5.27
CA CYS A 404 1.73 -3.29 -6.51
C CYS A 404 2.71 -2.12 -6.39
N VAL A 405 2.53 -1.26 -5.39
CA VAL A 405 3.37 -0.08 -5.16
C VAL A 405 4.81 -0.49 -4.81
N SER A 406 4.98 -1.56 -4.02
CA SER A 406 6.31 -2.11 -3.68
C SER A 406 7.05 -2.58 -4.94
N MET A 407 6.38 -3.29 -5.83
CA MET A 407 6.99 -3.76 -7.08
C MET A 407 7.26 -2.62 -8.08
N VAL A 408 6.41 -1.62 -8.14
CA VAL A 408 6.67 -0.39 -8.92
C VAL A 408 7.92 0.32 -8.41
N MET A 409 8.05 0.47 -7.09
CA MET A 409 9.27 1.03 -6.47
C MET A 409 10.50 0.18 -6.79
N MET A 410 10.41 -1.15 -6.74
CA MET A 410 11.51 -2.05 -7.09
C MET A 410 11.90 -1.93 -8.57
N GLN A 411 10.94 -1.82 -9.49
CA GLN A 411 11.20 -1.54 -10.92
C GLN A 411 11.98 -0.24 -11.10
N CYS A 412 11.59 0.83 -10.40
CA CYS A 412 12.30 2.10 -10.40
C CYS A 412 13.73 1.96 -9.85
N SER A 413 13.93 1.18 -8.79
CA SER A 413 15.24 0.91 -8.20
C SER A 413 16.15 0.15 -9.18
N LEU A 414 15.62 -0.87 -9.87
CA LEU A 414 16.35 -1.62 -10.92
C LEU A 414 16.72 -0.73 -12.09
N LEU A 415 15.79 0.08 -12.59
CA LEU A 415 16.04 1.04 -13.66
C LEU A 415 17.14 2.03 -13.28
N ASN A 416 17.10 2.57 -12.07
CA ASN A 416 18.13 3.47 -11.54
C ASN A 416 19.52 2.79 -11.50
N ARG A 417 19.59 1.53 -11.06
CA ARG A 417 20.84 0.75 -11.01
C ARG A 417 21.42 0.52 -12.40
N LEU A 418 20.62 0.09 -13.36
CA LEU A 418 21.04 -0.16 -14.74
C LEU A 418 21.56 1.11 -15.41
N SER A 419 20.86 2.23 -15.21
CA SER A 419 21.26 3.53 -15.76
C SER A 419 22.59 4.04 -15.22
N ARG A 420 22.87 3.79 -13.93
CA ARG A 420 24.15 4.17 -13.31
C ARG A 420 25.29 3.31 -13.83
N SER A 421 25.09 2.00 -13.96
CA SER A 421 26.15 1.10 -14.48
C SER A 421 26.47 1.38 -15.95
N GLY A 422 25.47 1.71 -16.77
CA GLY A 422 25.69 2.13 -18.16
C GLY A 422 26.50 3.43 -18.28
N ARG A 423 26.20 4.45 -17.45
CA ARG A 423 26.96 5.71 -17.41
C ARG A 423 28.40 5.51 -16.92
N GLN A 424 28.64 4.63 -15.95
CA GLN A 424 29.98 4.31 -15.50
C GLN A 424 30.81 3.64 -16.60
N LYS A 425 30.23 2.73 -17.39
CA LYS A 425 30.94 2.12 -18.53
C LYS A 425 31.30 3.14 -19.60
N ILE A 426 30.40 4.07 -19.96
CA ILE A 426 30.67 5.12 -20.92
C ILE A 426 31.78 6.05 -20.39
N ALA A 427 31.72 6.47 -19.13
CA ALA A 427 32.75 7.33 -18.53
C ALA A 427 34.12 6.68 -18.46
N LEU A 428 34.19 5.36 -18.25
CA LEU A 428 35.44 4.62 -18.30
C LEU A 428 36.02 4.50 -19.72
N HIS A 429 35.17 4.35 -20.73
CA HIS A 429 35.60 4.34 -22.13
C HIS A 429 36.03 5.71 -22.63
N THR A 430 35.31 6.79 -22.26
CA THR A 430 35.67 8.15 -22.66
C THR A 430 36.84 8.73 -21.86
N GLY A 431 37.08 8.26 -20.63
CA GLY A 431 38.26 8.66 -19.84
C GLY A 431 39.55 7.94 -20.20
N ALA A 432 39.48 6.80 -20.89
CA ALA A 432 40.64 6.10 -21.42
C ALA A 432 41.22 6.75 -22.70
N ASP A 433 40.39 7.48 -23.47
CA ASP A 433 40.78 8.16 -24.70
C ASP A 433 41.38 9.55 -24.45
N THR A 434 41.34 10.08 -23.21
CA THR A 434 41.91 11.39 -22.85
C THR A 434 43.29 11.30 -22.14
N LEU A 435 43.83 10.07 -22.04
CA LEU A 435 45.15 9.81 -21.43
C LEU A 435 46.13 9.13 -22.43
N GLN A 436 45.89 9.24 -23.73
CA GLN A 436 46.84 9.00 -24.83
C GLN A 436 47.10 10.35 -25.55
#